data_247edfd693bfff3c472877bb3eb62829
#
_entry.id   247edfd693bfff3c472877bb3eb62829
#
_cell.length_a   1.000
_cell.length_b   1.000
_cell.length_c   1.000
_cell.angle_alpha   90.00
_cell.angle_beta   90.00
_cell.angle_gamma   90.00
#
_symmetry.space_group_name_H-M   'P 1'
#
loop_
_entity.id
_entity.type
_entity.pdbx_description
1 polymer ?
#
loop_
_entity_poly.entity_id
_entity_poly.type
_entity_poly.pdbx_seq_one_letter_code
_entity_poly.pdbx_strand_id
1 'polypeptide(L)'
;KQSFVGYEGRRIRGIGRPHKVDRQEMVGVVAAVRHWMTINHEERLASIEERSGRIIKILGGMEGVEVSMIDNIIGHQPFGVQLRVDEKITGVSLHDIVDKLKAGDPPIWTRVREEEDFMALHIFGLKEGEEEIVGSRIAELLR
;
A
#
# COMPACT_ATOMS: atom_id res chain seq x y z
N LYS A 1 1.81 36.30 -21.51
CA LYS A 1 0.61 35.89 -20.71
C LYS A 1 -0.15 34.90 -21.55
N GLN A 2 -0.06 33.60 -21.27
CA GLN A 2 -0.88 32.60 -21.91
C GLN A 2 -2.32 32.78 -21.43
N SER A 3 -3.20 33.15 -22.34
CA SER A 3 -4.64 33.14 -22.10
C SER A 3 -5.09 31.67 -22.17
N PHE A 4 -5.65 31.14 -21.10
CA PHE A 4 -6.34 29.87 -21.14
C PHE A 4 -7.50 29.95 -22.14
N VAL A 5 -7.54 28.95 -23.03
CA VAL A 5 -8.57 28.87 -24.08
C VAL A 5 -9.94 28.76 -23.42
N GLY A 6 -10.90 29.56 -23.94
CA GLY A 6 -12.26 29.50 -23.45
C GLY A 6 -12.96 28.20 -23.87
N TYR A 7 -13.81 27.69 -23.00
CA TYR A 7 -14.74 26.62 -23.32
C TYR A 7 -16.06 27.23 -23.84
N GLU A 8 -16.53 26.79 -25.00
CA GLU A 8 -17.74 27.31 -25.66
C GLU A 8 -17.73 28.84 -25.84
N GLY A 9 -16.59 29.41 -26.23
CA GLY A 9 -16.46 30.85 -26.44
C GLY A 9 -16.48 31.70 -25.16
N ARG A 10 -16.55 31.09 -24.00
CA ARG A 10 -16.48 31.79 -22.71
C ARG A 10 -15.09 31.73 -22.10
N ARG A 11 -14.60 32.87 -21.64
CA ARG A 11 -13.29 32.95 -21.00
C ARG A 11 -13.31 32.25 -19.64
N ILE A 12 -12.49 31.18 -19.48
CA ILE A 12 -12.28 30.57 -18.18
C ILE A 12 -11.41 31.50 -17.33
N ARG A 13 -11.99 32.04 -16.26
CA ARG A 13 -11.30 32.94 -15.33
C ARG A 13 -10.74 32.10 -14.15
N GLY A 14 -9.52 31.61 -14.29
CA GLY A 14 -8.79 30.95 -13.21
C GLY A 14 -8.84 29.45 -13.28
N ILE A 15 -7.69 28.87 -12.98
CA ILE A 15 -7.52 27.42 -12.76
C ILE A 15 -8.21 27.07 -11.45
N GLY A 16 -8.96 25.98 -11.41
CA GLY A 16 -9.60 25.51 -10.19
C GLY A 16 -11.01 26.06 -9.92
N ARG A 17 -11.53 26.97 -10.77
CA ARG A 17 -12.90 27.49 -10.59
C ARG A 17 -14.00 26.39 -10.64
N PRO A 18 -13.85 25.29 -11.41
CA PRO A 18 -14.75 24.14 -11.34
C PRO A 18 -14.50 23.26 -10.08
N HIS A 19 -13.34 23.37 -9.45
CA HIS A 19 -12.95 22.61 -8.27
C HIS A 19 -13.29 23.40 -7.00
N LYS A 20 -14.57 23.52 -6.72
CA LYS A 20 -15.02 24.17 -5.48
C LYS A 20 -14.87 23.17 -4.34
N VAL A 21 -14.18 23.60 -3.30
CA VAL A 21 -14.12 22.88 -2.02
C VAL A 21 -15.28 23.40 -1.16
N ASP A 22 -16.09 22.50 -0.63
CA ASP A 22 -17.16 22.88 0.27
C ASP A 22 -16.69 23.03 1.72
N ARG A 23 -17.56 23.50 2.60
CA ARG A 23 -17.20 23.74 4.00
C ARG A 23 -16.92 22.44 4.76
N GLN A 24 -17.61 21.37 4.41
CA GLN A 24 -17.43 20.05 5.03
C GLN A 24 -16.05 19.51 4.71
N GLU A 25 -15.62 19.61 3.45
CA GLU A 25 -14.27 19.20 3.03
C GLU A 25 -13.20 20.03 3.74
N MET A 26 -13.37 21.35 3.86
CA MET A 26 -12.43 22.20 4.62
C MET A 26 -12.33 21.80 6.09
N VAL A 27 -13.46 21.55 6.74
CA VAL A 27 -13.50 21.10 8.15
C VAL A 27 -12.83 19.73 8.27
N GLY A 28 -13.13 18.81 7.34
CA GLY A 28 -12.50 17.49 7.30
C GLY A 28 -10.97 17.56 7.20
N VAL A 29 -10.45 18.39 6.30
CA VAL A 29 -9.00 18.59 6.16
C VAL A 29 -8.39 19.18 7.43
N VAL A 30 -9.00 20.21 8.01
CA VAL A 30 -8.50 20.82 9.26
C VAL A 30 -8.50 19.81 10.41
N ALA A 31 -9.55 19.00 10.54
CA ALA A 31 -9.63 17.96 11.55
C ALA A 31 -8.54 16.89 11.34
N ALA A 32 -8.34 16.44 10.10
CA ALA A 32 -7.30 15.47 9.75
C ALA A 32 -5.89 16.00 10.04
N VAL A 33 -5.59 17.23 9.65
CA VAL A 33 -4.28 17.85 9.93
C VAL A 33 -4.06 17.99 11.44
N ARG A 34 -5.05 18.47 12.19
CA ARG A 34 -4.93 18.56 13.65
C ARG A 34 -4.67 17.19 14.28
N HIS A 35 -5.41 16.18 13.87
CA HIS A 35 -5.20 14.82 14.36
C HIS A 35 -3.79 14.33 14.00
N TRP A 36 -3.36 14.51 12.75
CA TRP A 36 -2.02 14.15 12.30
C TRP A 36 -0.91 14.76 13.16
N MET A 37 -1.06 16.03 13.55
CA MET A 37 -0.09 16.73 14.39
C MET A 37 -0.06 16.25 15.86
N THR A 38 -1.07 15.48 16.29
CA THR A 38 -1.10 14.88 17.66
C THR A 38 -0.58 13.45 17.69
N ILE A 39 -0.33 12.84 16.54
CA ILE A 39 0.17 11.45 16.46
C ILE A 39 1.65 11.44 16.86
N ASN A 40 2.04 10.47 17.68
CA ASN A 40 3.44 10.12 17.87
C ASN A 40 3.94 9.36 16.64
N HIS A 41 4.59 10.07 15.73
CA HIS A 41 5.05 9.49 14.47
C HIS A 41 6.17 8.47 14.64
N GLU A 42 6.98 8.58 15.69
CA GLU A 42 8.03 7.61 15.98
C GLU A 42 7.42 6.26 16.37
N GLU A 43 6.47 6.26 17.29
CA GLU A 43 5.73 5.03 17.66
C GLU A 43 4.95 4.44 16.48
N ARG A 44 4.32 5.30 15.67
CA ARG A 44 3.61 4.87 14.46
C ARG A 44 4.54 4.16 13.48
N LEU A 45 5.74 4.70 13.26
CA LEU A 45 6.71 4.11 12.35
C LEU A 45 7.29 2.82 12.92
N ALA A 46 7.65 2.80 14.20
CA ALA A 46 8.14 1.60 14.89
C ALA A 46 7.10 0.45 14.82
N SER A 47 5.81 0.78 14.99
CA SER A 47 4.74 -0.20 14.85
C SER A 47 4.65 -0.78 13.43
N ILE A 48 4.79 0.05 12.39
CA ILE A 48 4.77 -0.42 11.00
C ILE A 48 5.98 -1.32 10.71
N GLU A 49 7.16 -0.94 11.20
CA GLU A 49 8.39 -1.73 11.07
C GLU A 49 8.26 -3.09 11.74
N GLU A 50 7.80 -3.13 12.98
CA GLU A 50 7.57 -4.37 13.73
C GLU A 50 6.58 -5.30 13.01
N ARG A 51 5.46 -4.75 12.54
CA ARG A 51 4.42 -5.51 11.83
C ARG A 51 4.91 -6.03 10.48
N SER A 52 5.73 -5.24 9.76
CA SER A 52 6.43 -5.72 8.57
C SER A 52 7.36 -6.89 8.90
N GLY A 53 8.09 -6.80 10.01
CA GLY A 53 8.94 -7.88 10.52
C GLY A 53 8.18 -9.17 10.84
N ARG A 54 6.93 -9.10 11.32
CA ARG A 54 6.08 -10.28 11.56
C ARG A 54 5.78 -11.03 10.26
N ILE A 55 5.43 -10.34 9.18
CA ILE A 55 5.24 -10.98 7.86
C ILE A 55 6.53 -11.63 7.37
N ILE A 56 7.66 -10.92 7.49
CA ILE A 56 8.97 -11.46 7.10
C ILE A 56 9.29 -12.73 7.87
N LYS A 57 8.98 -12.76 9.16
CA LYS A 57 9.17 -13.95 10.00
C LYS A 57 8.28 -15.12 9.59
N ILE A 58 7.03 -14.86 9.17
CA ILE A 58 6.08 -15.90 8.74
C ILE A 58 6.54 -16.53 7.42
N LEU A 59 7.02 -15.71 6.47
CA LEU A 59 7.38 -16.14 5.12
C LEU A 59 8.85 -16.53 4.97
N GLY A 60 9.68 -16.07 5.91
CA GLY A 60 11.13 -16.32 5.88
C GLY A 60 11.48 -17.81 6.03
N GLY A 61 12.46 -18.25 5.26
CA GLY A 61 12.94 -19.64 5.27
C GLY A 61 12.11 -20.63 4.44
N MET A 62 11.06 -20.18 3.76
CA MET A 62 10.35 -21.00 2.78
C MET A 62 11.20 -21.16 1.52
N GLU A 63 11.28 -22.36 0.97
CA GLU A 63 12.05 -22.64 -0.23
C GLU A 63 11.48 -21.91 -1.45
N GLY A 64 12.33 -21.24 -2.24
CA GLY A 64 11.88 -20.46 -3.39
C GLY A 64 11.22 -19.12 -3.05
N VAL A 65 11.30 -18.67 -1.79
CA VAL A 65 10.71 -17.42 -1.33
C VAL A 65 11.80 -16.48 -0.82
N GLU A 66 11.87 -15.30 -1.41
CA GLU A 66 12.68 -14.18 -0.93
C GLU A 66 11.77 -13.09 -0.38
N VAL A 67 11.91 -12.79 0.90
CA VAL A 67 11.13 -11.77 1.59
C VAL A 67 12.05 -10.83 2.34
N SER A 68 11.85 -9.53 2.15
CA SER A 68 12.63 -8.50 2.84
C SER A 68 11.84 -7.22 3.05
N MET A 69 12.36 -6.36 3.93
CA MET A 69 11.76 -5.07 4.21
C MET A 69 12.12 -4.07 3.11
N ILE A 70 11.17 -3.21 2.79
CA ILE A 70 11.38 -2.04 1.92
C ILE A 70 11.37 -0.81 2.82
N ASP A 71 12.47 -0.05 2.82
CA ASP A 71 12.60 1.15 3.63
C ASP A 71 11.71 2.30 3.15
N ASN A 72 11.36 2.31 1.86
CA ASN A 72 10.50 3.32 1.26
C ASN A 72 9.59 2.68 0.21
N ILE A 73 8.41 2.27 0.64
CA ILE A 73 7.48 1.51 -0.22
C ILE A 73 6.73 2.39 -1.22
N ILE A 74 6.41 3.64 -0.83
CA ILE A 74 5.84 4.67 -1.71
C ILE A 74 6.29 6.06 -1.27
N GLY A 75 7.25 6.64 -1.99
CA GLY A 75 7.70 8.01 -1.77
C GLY A 75 8.07 8.31 -0.32
N HIS A 76 7.13 8.79 0.46
CA HIS A 76 7.36 9.21 1.84
C HIS A 76 6.81 8.22 2.89
N GLN A 77 6.40 7.02 2.47
CA GLN A 77 5.90 6.00 3.38
C GLN A 77 6.99 4.95 3.59
N PRO A 78 7.66 4.96 4.76
CA PRO A 78 8.64 3.95 5.10
C PRO A 78 7.96 2.64 5.48
N PHE A 79 8.76 1.59 5.41
CA PHE A 79 8.48 0.23 5.78
C PHE A 79 7.31 -0.41 5.03
N GLY A 80 7.61 -1.51 4.44
CA GLY A 80 6.71 -2.42 3.78
C GLY A 80 7.47 -3.70 3.51
N VAL A 81 6.83 -4.67 2.91
CA VAL A 81 7.46 -5.95 2.61
C VAL A 81 7.45 -6.17 1.12
N GLN A 82 8.61 -6.54 0.57
CA GLN A 82 8.70 -7.11 -0.77
C GLN A 82 8.78 -8.63 -0.68
N LEU A 83 8.07 -9.28 -1.56
CA LEU A 83 8.04 -10.71 -1.72
C LEU A 83 8.38 -11.08 -3.17
N ARG A 84 9.40 -11.89 -3.36
CA ARG A 84 9.71 -12.57 -4.63
C ARG A 84 9.51 -14.06 -4.45
N VAL A 85 9.11 -14.71 -5.53
CA VAL A 85 8.84 -16.14 -5.54
C VAL A 85 9.48 -16.75 -6.77
N ASP A 86 10.27 -17.80 -6.58
CA ASP A 86 10.73 -18.62 -7.70
C ASP A 86 9.64 -19.64 -8.06
N GLU A 87 8.89 -19.35 -9.11
CA GLU A 87 7.79 -20.18 -9.59
C GLU A 87 8.22 -21.62 -9.92
N LYS A 88 9.50 -21.83 -10.31
CA LYS A 88 9.99 -23.18 -10.61
C LYS A 88 10.14 -24.03 -9.35
N ILE A 89 10.33 -23.41 -8.21
CA ILE A 89 10.46 -24.07 -6.91
C ILE A 89 9.11 -24.19 -6.23
N THR A 90 8.36 -23.10 -6.18
CA THR A 90 7.08 -23.02 -5.46
C THR A 90 5.89 -23.56 -6.26
N GLY A 91 6.01 -23.62 -7.59
CA GLY A 91 4.90 -23.99 -8.48
C GLY A 91 3.79 -22.95 -8.59
N VAL A 92 3.98 -21.74 -8.01
CA VAL A 92 2.98 -20.68 -7.98
C VAL A 92 3.63 -19.36 -8.37
N SER A 93 3.02 -18.62 -9.30
CA SER A 93 3.49 -17.29 -9.68
C SER A 93 3.00 -16.20 -8.71
N LEU A 94 3.66 -15.04 -8.73
CA LEU A 94 3.19 -13.88 -7.96
C LEU A 94 1.78 -13.43 -8.36
N HIS A 95 1.41 -13.57 -9.64
CA HIS A 95 0.09 -13.23 -10.13
C HIS A 95 -0.98 -14.21 -9.61
N ASP A 96 -0.68 -15.50 -9.59
CA ASP A 96 -1.59 -16.50 -9.00
C ASP A 96 -1.84 -16.23 -7.52
N ILE A 97 -0.79 -15.83 -6.79
CA ILE A 97 -0.92 -15.45 -5.37
C ILE A 97 -1.86 -14.24 -5.24
N VAL A 98 -1.66 -13.18 -6.04
CA VAL A 98 -2.52 -11.98 -6.03
C VAL A 98 -3.97 -12.35 -6.30
N ASP A 99 -4.24 -13.15 -7.32
CA ASP A 99 -5.60 -13.53 -7.70
C ASP A 99 -6.28 -14.41 -6.62
N LYS A 100 -5.55 -15.36 -6.05
CA LYS A 100 -6.04 -16.21 -4.96
C LYS A 100 -6.29 -15.43 -3.67
N LEU A 101 -5.41 -14.48 -3.33
CA LEU A 101 -5.60 -13.57 -2.19
C LEU A 101 -6.84 -12.72 -2.35
N LYS A 102 -7.06 -12.18 -3.54
CA LYS A 102 -8.23 -11.36 -3.88
C LYS A 102 -9.53 -12.16 -3.84
N ALA A 103 -9.50 -13.43 -4.25
CA ALA A 103 -10.65 -14.33 -4.24
C ALA A 103 -10.89 -14.98 -2.87
N GLY A 104 -10.01 -14.81 -1.90
CA GLY A 104 -10.10 -15.40 -0.57
C GLY A 104 -11.10 -14.71 0.36
N ASP A 105 -11.25 -15.29 1.56
CA ASP A 105 -12.06 -14.70 2.64
C ASP A 105 -11.19 -14.59 3.92
N PRO A 106 -10.94 -13.38 4.41
CA PRO A 106 -11.25 -12.09 3.79
C PRO A 106 -10.45 -11.84 2.50
N PRO A 107 -10.98 -11.05 1.54
CA PRO A 107 -10.25 -10.71 0.33
C PRO A 107 -9.07 -9.78 0.65
N ILE A 108 -7.88 -10.14 0.17
CA ILE A 108 -6.65 -9.37 0.37
C ILE A 108 -6.23 -8.77 -0.96
N TRP A 109 -6.19 -7.44 -1.03
CA TRP A 109 -5.82 -6.71 -2.23
C TRP A 109 -4.34 -6.32 -2.19
N THR A 110 -3.59 -6.83 -3.14
CA THR A 110 -2.18 -6.51 -3.35
C THR A 110 -1.89 -6.44 -4.84
N ARG A 111 -0.66 -6.12 -5.21
CA ARG A 111 -0.24 -6.03 -6.60
C ARG A 111 1.22 -6.41 -6.77
N VAL A 112 1.55 -6.92 -7.94
CA VAL A 112 2.92 -7.11 -8.41
C VAL A 112 3.45 -5.78 -8.96
N ARG A 113 4.69 -5.45 -8.70
CA ARG A 113 5.44 -4.41 -9.39
C ARG A 113 6.21 -5.06 -10.54
N GLU A 114 5.61 -4.98 -11.73
CA GLU A 114 6.08 -5.69 -12.92
C GLU A 114 7.53 -5.35 -13.30
N GLU A 115 7.91 -4.07 -13.19
CA GLU A 115 9.25 -3.62 -13.54
C GLU A 115 10.35 -4.15 -12.61
N GLU A 116 9.99 -4.48 -11.37
CA GLU A 116 10.90 -4.89 -10.30
C GLU A 116 10.74 -6.36 -9.90
N ASP A 117 9.75 -7.04 -10.49
CA ASP A 117 9.41 -8.45 -10.29
C ASP A 117 9.26 -8.83 -8.79
N PHE A 118 8.44 -8.08 -8.08
CA PHE A 118 8.06 -8.42 -6.72
C PHE A 118 6.64 -7.99 -6.35
N MET A 119 6.06 -8.64 -5.38
CA MET A 119 4.81 -8.23 -4.75
C MET A 119 5.10 -7.30 -3.58
N ALA A 120 4.49 -6.12 -3.60
CA ALA A 120 4.61 -5.13 -2.53
C ALA A 120 3.46 -5.24 -1.53
N LEU A 121 3.77 -5.46 -0.26
CA LEU A 121 2.82 -5.48 0.83
C LEU A 121 2.90 -4.19 1.64
N HIS A 122 1.82 -3.43 1.62
CA HIS A 122 1.70 -2.16 2.31
C HIS A 122 1.05 -2.36 3.68
N ILE A 123 1.81 -2.17 4.75
CA ILE A 123 1.36 -2.47 6.11
C ILE A 123 0.60 -1.32 6.74
N PHE A 124 0.90 -0.09 6.37
CA PHE A 124 0.34 1.12 7.00
C PHE A 124 -1.20 1.24 6.90
N GLY A 125 -1.83 0.57 5.96
CA GLY A 125 -3.29 0.52 5.79
C GLY A 125 -3.99 -0.59 6.57
N LEU A 126 -3.23 -1.52 7.16
CA LEU A 126 -3.77 -2.65 7.90
C LEU A 126 -4.04 -2.26 9.36
N LYS A 127 -5.06 -2.86 9.96
CA LYS A 127 -5.27 -2.84 11.41
C LYS A 127 -4.29 -3.79 12.08
N GLU A 128 -4.07 -3.61 13.37
CA GLU A 128 -3.23 -4.51 14.16
C GLU A 128 -3.74 -5.95 14.11
N GLY A 129 -2.84 -6.89 13.82
CA GLY A 129 -3.14 -8.32 13.65
C GLY A 129 -3.52 -8.72 12.22
N GLU A 130 -3.93 -7.79 11.36
CA GLU A 130 -4.24 -8.12 9.96
C GLU A 130 -2.99 -8.53 9.16
N GLU A 131 -1.81 -8.08 9.55
CA GLU A 131 -0.53 -8.49 8.95
C GLU A 131 -0.27 -9.98 9.13
N GLU A 132 -0.69 -10.58 10.26
CA GLU A 132 -0.54 -12.00 10.49
C GLU A 132 -1.47 -12.81 9.59
N ILE A 133 -2.69 -12.31 9.35
CA ILE A 133 -3.63 -12.90 8.39
C ILE A 133 -3.03 -12.87 6.99
N VAL A 134 -2.49 -11.74 6.57
CA VAL A 134 -1.84 -11.59 5.25
C VAL A 134 -0.67 -12.56 5.11
N GLY A 135 0.24 -12.58 6.07
CA GLY A 135 1.40 -13.47 6.06
C GLY A 135 1.02 -14.94 6.03
N SER A 136 0.05 -15.34 6.87
CA SER A 136 -0.42 -16.74 6.94
C SER A 136 -1.10 -17.18 5.64
N ARG A 137 -1.95 -16.35 5.04
CA ARG A 137 -2.62 -16.66 3.77
C ARG A 137 -1.62 -16.81 2.62
N ILE A 138 -0.59 -15.96 2.56
CA ILE A 138 0.48 -16.12 1.57
C ILE A 138 1.24 -17.43 1.81
N ALA A 139 1.58 -17.74 3.05
CA ALA A 139 2.29 -18.99 3.40
C ALA A 139 1.47 -20.24 3.05
N GLU A 140 0.14 -20.21 3.19
CA GLU A 140 -0.77 -21.29 2.78
C GLU A 140 -0.76 -21.53 1.27
N LEU A 141 -0.66 -20.44 0.47
CA LEU A 141 -0.64 -20.52 -0.99
C LEU A 141 0.70 -21.00 -1.56
N LEU A 142 1.76 -20.92 -0.76
CA LEU A 142 3.13 -21.31 -1.11
C LEU A 142 3.52 -22.72 -0.65
N ARG A 143 2.62 -23.45 0.02
CA ARG A 143 2.81 -24.85 0.49
C ARG A 143 2.20 -25.85 -0.47
#